data_a85027d046b77364b24a0651eeed4957
#
_entry.id   a85027d046b77364b24a0651eeed4957
#
_cell.length_a   1.000
_cell.length_b   1.000
_cell.length_c   1.000
_cell.angle_alpha   90.00
_cell.angle_beta   90.00
_cell.angle_gamma   90.00
#
_symmetry.space_group_name_H-M   'P 1'
#
loop_
_entity.id
_entity.type
_entity.pdbx_description
1 polymer ?
#
loop_
_entity_poly.entity_id
_entity_poly.type
_entity_poly.pdbx_seq_one_letter_code
_entity_poly.pdbx_strand_id
1 'polypeptide(L)'
;MLQLKKAGSQALENLRSEGSFPPSWQSMEELETTTNDIVSRYLDERFKVSRELGGGSLLTELLDRVLRTSDTECMDDTKLSEAEKLELVLALDRQNHKMQLYPRYVELLLSLLEEVTTGEQRKMRVLELASGSGGLALALAEEALRKNLPISVTGSDIVPKFVEAGNRQAAAKQLPVNFQLLNAFNLPLFPEGSFDLMVISQSLHHFTPGQLAIMIAQAAQQTKTAFVGIDGYRSILLTGGVPLMASIQCIPSFALDGLISARKFYSELELDLIAEIATGKRDHTVICDWPLSILTVRFDGRRPN
;
A
#
# COMPACT_ATOMS: atom_id res chain seq x y z
N MET A 1 16.08 -7.07 8.99
CA MET A 1 17.43 -6.93 8.43
C MET A 1 17.46 -5.98 7.24
N LEU A 2 16.67 -6.19 6.16
CA LEU A 2 16.70 -5.29 4.98
C LEU A 2 16.13 -3.87 5.21
N GLN A 3 15.62 -3.54 6.38
CA GLN A 3 15.15 -2.18 6.70
C GLN A 3 16.29 -1.16 6.84
N LEU A 4 17.51 -1.62 7.15
CA LEU A 4 18.69 -0.75 7.23
C LEU A 4 18.47 0.52 8.09
N LYS A 5 17.70 0.40 9.18
CA LYS A 5 17.18 1.56 9.96
C LYS A 5 18.25 2.58 10.30
N LYS A 6 19.45 2.15 10.79
CA LYS A 6 20.52 3.07 11.16
C LYS A 6 21.07 3.87 9.97
N ALA A 7 21.45 3.19 8.91
CA ALA A 7 21.97 3.84 7.70
C ALA A 7 20.89 4.67 6.99
N GLY A 8 19.67 4.13 6.95
CA GLY A 8 18.55 4.80 6.33
C GLY A 8 18.11 6.07 7.09
N SER A 9 18.05 6.03 8.42
CA SER A 9 17.72 7.24 9.20
C SER A 9 18.76 8.34 9.00
N GLN A 10 20.05 8.00 9.00
CA GLN A 10 21.10 8.98 8.75
C GLN A 10 21.02 9.56 7.34
N ALA A 11 20.78 8.71 6.35
CA ALA A 11 20.60 9.16 4.96
C ALA A 11 19.39 10.09 4.81
N LEU A 12 18.30 9.79 5.50
CA LEU A 12 17.10 10.61 5.50
C LEU A 12 17.31 11.96 6.19
N GLU A 13 18.05 11.99 7.30
CA GLU A 13 18.47 13.23 7.97
C GLU A 13 19.35 14.08 7.07
N ASN A 14 20.31 13.47 6.35
CA ASN A 14 21.15 14.18 5.39
C ASN A 14 20.32 14.88 4.31
N LEU A 15 19.35 14.17 3.72
CA LEU A 15 18.43 14.74 2.73
C LEU A 15 17.56 15.87 3.30
N ARG A 16 17.03 15.69 4.51
CA ARG A 16 16.19 16.68 5.18
C ARG A 16 16.97 17.94 5.58
N SER A 17 18.27 17.82 5.77
CA SER A 17 19.15 18.98 6.05
C SER A 17 19.41 19.86 4.81
N GLU A 18 19.11 19.37 3.62
CA GLU A 18 19.10 20.18 2.41
C GLU A 18 17.97 21.20 2.51
N GLY A 19 18.27 22.51 2.39
CA GLY A 19 17.34 23.60 2.71
C GLY A 19 16.06 23.70 1.85
N SER A 20 15.83 22.74 0.94
CA SER A 20 14.66 22.65 0.08
C SER A 20 13.79 21.41 0.35
N PHE A 21 13.95 20.77 1.50
CA PHE A 21 13.16 19.57 1.85
C PHE A 21 12.06 19.87 2.90
N PRO A 22 10.82 19.33 2.77
CA PRO A 22 10.31 18.58 1.61
C PRO A 22 10.15 19.46 0.37
N PRO A 23 10.30 18.89 -0.85
CA PRO A 23 10.19 19.66 -2.08
C PRO A 23 8.75 20.16 -2.26
N SER A 24 8.60 21.36 -2.84
CA SER A 24 7.31 21.81 -3.34
C SER A 24 7.07 21.24 -4.73
N TRP A 25 5.83 21.00 -5.06
CA TRP A 25 5.38 20.54 -6.38
C TRP A 25 4.09 21.28 -6.77
N GLN A 26 3.86 21.48 -8.07
CA GLN A 26 2.72 22.22 -8.61
C GLN A 26 1.77 21.36 -9.45
N SER A 27 2.22 20.16 -9.85
CA SER A 27 1.42 19.21 -10.61
C SER A 27 1.67 17.76 -10.13
N MET A 28 0.75 16.84 -10.44
CA MET A 28 0.93 15.42 -10.15
C MET A 28 2.11 14.81 -10.92
N GLU A 29 2.38 15.29 -12.13
CA GLU A 29 3.53 14.87 -12.93
C GLU A 29 4.86 15.30 -12.29
N GLU A 30 4.92 16.54 -11.79
CA GLU A 30 6.07 17.04 -11.03
C GLU A 30 6.26 16.26 -9.73
N LEU A 31 5.17 15.98 -9.01
CA LEU A 31 5.20 15.15 -7.80
C LEU A 31 5.75 13.76 -8.10
N GLU A 32 5.28 13.11 -9.17
CA GLU A 32 5.76 11.78 -9.57
C GLU A 32 7.26 11.78 -9.82
N THR A 33 7.72 12.67 -10.70
CA THR A 33 9.12 12.76 -11.09
C THR A 33 10.01 13.07 -9.89
N THR A 34 9.65 14.11 -9.13
CA THR A 34 10.41 14.56 -7.95
C THR A 34 10.50 13.45 -6.89
N THR A 35 9.41 12.73 -6.64
CA THR A 35 9.42 11.64 -5.64
C THR A 35 10.31 10.49 -6.09
N ASN A 36 10.24 10.08 -7.35
CA ASN A 36 11.10 9.04 -7.90
C ASN A 36 12.58 9.42 -7.79
N ASP A 37 12.94 10.65 -8.12
CA ASP A 37 14.32 11.15 -8.04
C ASP A 37 14.82 11.20 -6.58
N ILE A 38 14.01 11.70 -5.66
CA ILE A 38 14.40 11.81 -4.25
C ILE A 38 14.54 10.43 -3.61
N VAL A 39 13.65 9.48 -3.88
CA VAL A 39 13.79 8.11 -3.37
C VAL A 39 15.03 7.43 -3.96
N SER A 40 15.36 7.66 -5.22
CA SER A 40 16.62 7.18 -5.81
C SER A 40 17.85 7.79 -5.10
N ARG A 41 17.85 9.10 -4.88
CA ARG A 41 18.92 9.80 -4.11
C ARG A 41 19.04 9.29 -2.69
N TYR A 42 17.90 9.02 -2.02
CA TYR A 42 17.88 8.41 -0.69
C TYR A 42 18.59 7.05 -0.67
N LEU A 43 18.31 6.19 -1.64
CA LEU A 43 18.95 4.89 -1.74
C LEU A 43 20.47 5.00 -1.97
N ASP A 44 20.90 5.98 -2.75
CA ASP A 44 22.32 6.23 -2.97
C ASP A 44 23.01 6.83 -1.74
N GLU A 45 22.35 7.73 -1.03
CA GLU A 45 22.87 8.28 0.22
C GLU A 45 22.94 7.20 1.32
N ARG A 46 21.91 6.34 1.42
CA ARG A 46 21.91 5.18 2.31
C ARG A 46 23.09 4.24 2.04
N PHE A 47 23.45 4.07 0.77
CA PHE A 47 24.63 3.27 0.41
C PHE A 47 25.94 3.93 0.87
N LYS A 48 26.09 5.26 0.72
CA LYS A 48 27.27 5.98 1.20
C LYS A 48 27.41 5.82 2.73
N VAL A 49 26.33 6.08 3.45
CA VAL A 49 26.30 5.90 4.91
C VAL A 49 26.59 4.45 5.31
N SER A 50 26.03 3.47 4.59
CA SER A 50 26.31 2.05 4.85
C SER A 50 27.78 1.69 4.65
N ARG A 51 28.44 2.29 3.67
CA ARG A 51 29.91 2.14 3.46
C ARG A 51 30.71 2.73 4.60
N GLU A 52 30.34 3.91 5.09
CA GLU A 52 31.00 4.57 6.23
C GLU A 52 30.85 3.77 7.53
N LEU A 53 29.65 3.20 7.77
CA LEU A 53 29.38 2.33 8.91
C LEU A 53 30.11 0.98 8.81
N GLY A 54 30.42 0.53 7.60
CA GLY A 54 31.15 -0.73 7.33
C GLY A 54 30.43 -1.97 7.81
N GLY A 55 31.18 -3.09 7.89
CA GLY A 55 30.74 -4.35 8.49
C GLY A 55 29.38 -4.84 8.04
N GLY A 56 28.51 -5.14 8.99
CA GLY A 56 27.16 -5.68 8.73
C GLY A 56 26.24 -4.71 8.01
N SER A 57 26.41 -3.39 8.15
CA SER A 57 25.61 -2.38 7.43
C SER A 57 25.87 -2.45 5.93
N LEU A 58 27.14 -2.47 5.53
CA LEU A 58 27.52 -2.58 4.12
C LEU A 58 27.08 -3.92 3.51
N LEU A 59 27.29 -5.04 4.22
CA LEU A 59 26.85 -6.33 3.73
C LEU A 59 25.34 -6.40 3.52
N THR A 60 24.56 -5.86 4.47
CA THR A 60 23.09 -5.81 4.35
C THR A 60 22.63 -4.90 3.22
N GLU A 61 23.30 -3.77 3.01
CA GLU A 61 23.02 -2.87 1.89
C GLU A 61 23.26 -3.52 0.54
N LEU A 62 24.40 -4.20 0.39
CA LEU A 62 24.72 -4.95 -0.84
C LEU A 62 23.69 -6.04 -1.11
N LEU A 63 23.28 -6.76 -0.07
CA LEU A 63 22.23 -7.77 -0.17
C LEU A 63 20.89 -7.16 -0.56
N ASP A 64 20.50 -6.03 0.04
CA ASP A 64 19.27 -5.31 -0.31
C ASP A 64 19.27 -4.88 -1.78
N ARG A 65 20.38 -4.35 -2.28
CA ARG A 65 20.54 -3.95 -3.68
C ARG A 65 20.42 -5.12 -4.66
N VAL A 66 21.04 -6.25 -4.34
CA VAL A 66 20.96 -7.48 -5.17
C VAL A 66 19.55 -8.07 -5.17
N LEU A 67 18.84 -7.96 -4.06
CA LEU A 67 17.47 -8.47 -3.96
C LEU A 67 16.44 -7.56 -4.64
N ARG A 68 16.69 -6.27 -4.81
CA ARG A 68 15.76 -5.37 -5.52
C ARG A 68 15.61 -5.79 -6.98
N THR A 69 14.41 -5.67 -7.51
CA THR A 69 14.09 -6.00 -8.89
C THR A 69 13.07 -5.01 -9.46
N SER A 70 13.15 -4.81 -10.78
CA SER A 70 12.13 -4.14 -11.59
C SER A 70 11.33 -5.14 -12.43
N ASP A 71 11.46 -6.45 -12.18
CA ASP A 71 10.73 -7.47 -12.90
C ASP A 71 9.23 -7.25 -12.77
N THR A 72 8.50 -7.45 -13.87
CA THR A 72 7.03 -7.38 -13.89
C THR A 72 6.45 -8.68 -13.38
N GLU A 73 5.48 -8.59 -12.49
CA GLU A 73 4.73 -9.75 -12.02
C GLU A 73 3.83 -10.32 -13.13
N CYS A 74 3.57 -11.62 -13.09
CA CYS A 74 2.72 -12.27 -14.10
C CYS A 74 1.32 -11.63 -14.15
N MET A 75 0.79 -11.23 -12.98
CA MET A 75 -0.53 -10.57 -12.93
C MET A 75 -0.55 -9.20 -13.62
N ASP A 76 0.61 -8.55 -13.80
CA ASP A 76 0.74 -7.27 -14.52
C ASP A 76 1.19 -7.45 -15.98
N ASP A 77 1.61 -8.67 -16.39
CA ASP A 77 2.07 -8.92 -17.75
C ASP A 77 0.92 -8.74 -18.75
N THR A 78 1.14 -7.86 -19.72
CA THR A 78 0.17 -7.59 -20.80
C THR A 78 -0.10 -8.79 -21.72
N LYS A 79 0.76 -9.81 -21.66
CA LYS A 79 0.61 -11.05 -22.46
C LYS A 79 -0.37 -12.04 -21.82
N LEU A 80 -0.59 -11.96 -20.50
CA LEU A 80 -1.60 -12.80 -19.86
C LEU A 80 -3.00 -12.26 -20.12
N SER A 81 -3.93 -13.19 -20.38
CA SER A 81 -5.35 -12.85 -20.48
C SER A 81 -5.90 -12.39 -19.13
N GLU A 82 -6.95 -11.56 -19.15
CA GLU A 82 -7.61 -11.12 -17.91
C GLU A 82 -8.15 -12.30 -17.07
N ALA A 83 -8.47 -13.42 -17.69
CA ALA A 83 -8.91 -14.64 -17.00
C ALA A 83 -7.77 -15.28 -16.22
N GLU A 84 -6.57 -15.40 -16.81
CA GLU A 84 -5.38 -15.91 -16.12
C GLU A 84 -4.95 -14.97 -14.98
N LYS A 85 -4.99 -13.66 -15.20
CA LYS A 85 -4.74 -12.67 -14.14
C LYS A 85 -5.73 -12.81 -12.98
N LEU A 86 -7.01 -13.03 -13.28
CA LEU A 86 -8.03 -13.26 -12.26
C LEU A 86 -7.73 -14.51 -11.42
N GLU A 87 -7.23 -15.59 -12.04
CA GLU A 87 -6.84 -16.80 -11.29
C GLU A 87 -5.73 -16.50 -10.27
N LEU A 88 -4.73 -15.67 -10.63
CA LEU A 88 -3.64 -15.25 -9.73
C LEU A 88 -4.18 -14.41 -8.57
N VAL A 89 -5.04 -13.43 -8.86
CA VAL A 89 -5.67 -12.59 -7.83
C VAL A 89 -6.56 -13.42 -6.89
N LEU A 90 -7.30 -14.40 -7.42
CA LEU A 90 -8.08 -15.31 -6.59
C LEU A 90 -7.20 -16.27 -5.76
N ALA A 91 -6.00 -16.61 -6.27
CA ALA A 91 -5.02 -17.37 -5.48
C ALA A 91 -4.49 -16.55 -4.30
N LEU A 92 -4.22 -15.25 -4.53
CA LEU A 92 -3.84 -14.32 -3.47
C LEU A 92 -4.97 -14.17 -2.43
N ASP A 93 -6.21 -14.01 -2.89
CA ASP A 93 -7.37 -13.93 -2.01
C ASP A 93 -7.52 -15.17 -1.11
N ARG A 94 -7.39 -16.38 -1.69
CA ARG A 94 -7.38 -17.64 -0.92
C ARG A 94 -6.23 -17.69 0.11
N GLN A 95 -5.05 -17.18 -0.23
CA GLN A 95 -3.91 -17.13 0.68
C GLN A 95 -4.19 -16.18 1.84
N ASN A 96 -4.72 -15.00 1.57
CA ASN A 96 -5.06 -14.00 2.58
C ASN A 96 -6.11 -14.52 3.56
N HIS A 97 -7.13 -15.21 3.08
CA HIS A 97 -8.10 -15.90 3.93
C HIS A 97 -7.46 -16.97 4.82
N LYS A 98 -6.61 -17.84 4.25
CA LYS A 98 -5.91 -18.89 5.02
C LYS A 98 -4.98 -18.31 6.09
N MET A 99 -4.33 -17.19 5.79
CA MET A 99 -3.41 -16.50 6.71
C MET A 99 -4.13 -15.58 7.70
N GLN A 100 -5.46 -15.48 7.64
CA GLN A 100 -6.27 -14.60 8.47
C GLN A 100 -5.83 -13.12 8.39
N LEU A 101 -5.41 -12.66 7.21
CA LEU A 101 -4.96 -11.28 7.02
C LEU A 101 -6.13 -10.29 6.97
N TYR A 102 -7.24 -10.64 6.33
CA TYR A 102 -8.40 -9.74 6.25
C TYR A 102 -8.98 -9.35 7.61
N PRO A 103 -9.15 -10.24 8.59
CA PRO A 103 -9.57 -9.84 9.94
C PRO A 103 -8.65 -8.79 10.57
N ARG A 104 -7.33 -8.91 10.41
CA ARG A 104 -6.36 -7.93 10.90
C ARG A 104 -6.49 -6.58 10.21
N TYR A 105 -6.65 -6.58 8.87
CA TYR A 105 -6.86 -5.34 8.12
C TYR A 105 -8.16 -4.66 8.51
N VAL A 106 -9.24 -5.43 8.64
CA VAL A 106 -10.55 -4.92 9.06
C VAL A 106 -10.48 -4.31 10.45
N GLU A 107 -9.84 -4.97 11.42
CA GLU A 107 -9.67 -4.45 12.78
C GLU A 107 -8.92 -3.11 12.76
N LEU A 108 -7.81 -3.01 12.02
CA LEU A 108 -7.07 -1.77 11.83
C LEU A 108 -7.96 -0.66 11.26
N LEU A 109 -8.69 -0.94 10.18
CA LEU A 109 -9.51 0.07 9.51
C LEU A 109 -10.69 0.52 10.40
N LEU A 110 -11.30 -0.41 11.13
CA LEU A 110 -12.37 -0.09 12.08
C LEU A 110 -11.86 0.77 13.23
N SER A 111 -10.68 0.51 13.79
CA SER A 111 -10.11 1.33 14.85
C SER A 111 -9.88 2.78 14.39
N LEU A 112 -9.37 2.97 13.16
CA LEU A 112 -9.19 4.31 12.58
C LEU A 112 -10.53 5.03 12.33
N LEU A 113 -11.57 4.30 11.94
CA LEU A 113 -12.91 4.87 11.73
C LEU A 113 -13.59 5.22 13.06
N GLU A 114 -13.41 4.42 14.11
CA GLU A 114 -13.93 4.68 15.46
C GLU A 114 -13.34 5.94 16.09
N GLU A 115 -12.05 6.21 15.89
CA GLU A 115 -11.40 7.44 16.36
C GLU A 115 -12.08 8.72 15.83
N VAL A 116 -12.72 8.64 14.66
CA VAL A 116 -13.36 9.77 13.98
C VAL A 116 -14.84 9.88 14.31
N THR A 117 -15.47 8.78 14.69
CA THR A 117 -16.95 8.70 14.87
C THR A 117 -17.44 9.28 16.21
N THR A 118 -16.56 9.84 17.05
CA THR A 118 -16.96 10.42 18.35
C THR A 118 -17.94 11.58 18.15
N GLY A 119 -19.23 11.29 18.00
CA GLY A 119 -20.35 12.23 18.02
C GLY A 119 -21.21 12.34 16.78
N GLU A 120 -20.83 11.82 15.63
CA GLU A 120 -21.62 11.87 14.41
C GLU A 120 -22.25 10.53 14.02
N GLN A 121 -23.58 10.43 14.04
CA GLN A 121 -24.34 9.29 13.48
C GLN A 121 -24.44 9.42 11.94
N ARG A 122 -23.32 9.44 11.24
CA ARG A 122 -23.31 9.47 9.78
C ARG A 122 -22.70 8.21 9.19
N LYS A 123 -23.06 7.88 7.96
CA LYS A 123 -22.47 6.76 7.24
C LYS A 123 -21.02 7.07 6.86
N MET A 124 -20.09 6.26 7.32
CA MET A 124 -18.67 6.36 6.96
C MET A 124 -18.44 5.73 5.58
N ARG A 125 -17.63 6.36 4.74
CA ARG A 125 -17.38 5.96 3.35
C ARG A 125 -15.91 5.57 3.19
N VAL A 126 -15.68 4.32 2.80
CA VAL A 126 -14.34 3.76 2.56
C VAL A 126 -14.19 3.46 1.08
N LEU A 127 -13.08 3.90 0.48
CA LEU A 127 -12.65 3.53 -0.86
C LEU A 127 -11.40 2.64 -0.77
N GLU A 128 -11.48 1.43 -1.33
CA GLU A 128 -10.31 0.58 -1.55
C GLU A 128 -9.80 0.76 -2.98
N LEU A 129 -8.52 1.13 -3.12
CA LEU A 129 -7.81 1.26 -4.39
C LEU A 129 -7.12 -0.06 -4.73
N ALA A 130 -7.03 -0.40 -6.02
CA ALA A 130 -6.43 -1.63 -6.52
C ALA A 130 -6.91 -2.86 -5.74
N SER A 131 -8.24 -3.00 -5.60
CA SER A 131 -8.89 -3.99 -4.73
C SER A 131 -8.82 -5.43 -5.26
N GLY A 132 -8.30 -5.65 -6.47
CA GLY A 132 -8.28 -6.97 -7.10
C GLY A 132 -9.67 -7.60 -7.16
N SER A 133 -9.82 -8.82 -6.64
CA SER A 133 -11.12 -9.50 -6.53
C SER A 133 -12.02 -8.98 -5.39
N GLY A 134 -11.53 -8.00 -4.61
CA GLY A 134 -12.32 -7.33 -3.58
C GLY A 134 -12.29 -7.97 -2.20
N GLY A 135 -11.31 -8.80 -1.89
CA GLY A 135 -11.28 -9.56 -0.64
C GLY A 135 -11.38 -8.71 0.61
N LEU A 136 -10.62 -7.60 0.71
CA LEU A 136 -10.68 -6.70 1.86
C LEU A 136 -11.98 -5.89 1.89
N ALA A 137 -12.44 -5.33 0.75
CA ALA A 137 -13.70 -4.58 0.70
C ALA A 137 -14.89 -5.43 1.14
N LEU A 138 -14.93 -6.69 0.69
CA LEU A 138 -15.97 -7.65 1.09
C LEU A 138 -15.88 -7.98 2.58
N ALA A 139 -14.68 -8.26 3.09
CA ALA A 139 -14.47 -8.57 4.51
C ALA A 139 -14.85 -7.38 5.43
N LEU A 140 -14.50 -6.15 5.03
CA LEU A 140 -14.87 -4.96 5.79
C LEU A 140 -16.38 -4.75 5.80
N ALA A 141 -17.07 -4.93 4.66
CA ALA A 141 -18.52 -4.79 4.59
C ALA A 141 -19.25 -5.90 5.38
N GLU A 142 -18.75 -7.13 5.33
CA GLU A 142 -19.28 -8.26 6.10
C GLU A 142 -19.20 -7.99 7.61
N GLU A 143 -18.04 -7.51 8.07
CA GLU A 143 -17.84 -7.16 9.48
C GLU A 143 -18.65 -5.92 9.90
N ALA A 144 -18.74 -4.90 9.04
CA ALA A 144 -19.59 -3.73 9.28
C ALA A 144 -21.08 -4.13 9.43
N LEU A 145 -21.56 -5.04 8.57
CA LEU A 145 -22.93 -5.55 8.65
C LEU A 145 -23.14 -6.37 9.95
N ARG A 146 -22.18 -7.25 10.28
CA ARG A 146 -22.22 -8.08 11.50
C ARG A 146 -22.28 -7.24 12.78
N LYS A 147 -21.53 -6.12 12.81
CA LYS A 147 -21.48 -5.19 13.95
C LYS A 147 -22.54 -4.09 13.87
N ASN A 148 -23.38 -4.08 12.85
CA ASN A 148 -24.35 -3.01 12.58
C ASN A 148 -23.72 -1.61 12.54
N LEU A 149 -22.54 -1.49 11.90
CA LEU A 149 -21.83 -0.22 11.75
C LEU A 149 -22.29 0.52 10.49
N PRO A 150 -22.47 1.83 10.54
CA PRO A 150 -22.90 2.63 9.39
C PRO A 150 -21.73 2.89 8.40
N ILE A 151 -21.14 1.83 7.83
CA ILE A 151 -20.02 1.90 6.90
C ILE A 151 -20.51 1.54 5.49
N SER A 152 -20.07 2.31 4.50
CA SER A 152 -20.23 2.03 3.08
C SER A 152 -18.86 1.78 2.46
N VAL A 153 -18.71 0.67 1.79
CA VAL A 153 -17.45 0.29 1.16
C VAL A 153 -17.60 0.35 -0.36
N THR A 154 -16.62 0.95 -1.02
CA THR A 154 -16.43 0.92 -2.46
C THR A 154 -15.07 0.29 -2.74
N GLY A 155 -15.03 -0.79 -3.50
CA GLY A 155 -13.79 -1.32 -4.06
C GLY A 155 -13.51 -0.69 -5.42
N SER A 156 -12.26 -0.62 -5.84
CA SER A 156 -11.92 -0.16 -7.17
C SER A 156 -10.69 -0.84 -7.74
N ASP A 157 -10.71 -1.08 -9.03
CA ASP A 157 -9.57 -1.64 -9.76
C ASP A 157 -9.55 -1.11 -11.19
N ILE A 158 -8.39 -1.18 -11.86
CA ILE A 158 -8.24 -0.79 -13.25
C ILE A 158 -8.60 -1.93 -14.21
N VAL A 159 -8.64 -3.17 -13.73
CA VAL A 159 -8.93 -4.37 -14.53
C VAL A 159 -10.43 -4.69 -14.49
N PRO A 160 -11.16 -4.60 -15.64
CA PRO A 160 -12.60 -4.82 -15.66
C PRO A 160 -13.05 -6.17 -15.10
N LYS A 161 -12.29 -7.24 -15.37
CA LYS A 161 -12.57 -8.58 -14.85
C LYS A 161 -12.52 -8.67 -13.31
N PHE A 162 -11.65 -7.90 -12.68
CA PHE A 162 -11.55 -7.87 -11.21
C PHE A 162 -12.77 -7.17 -10.62
N VAL A 163 -13.16 -6.04 -11.21
CA VAL A 163 -14.39 -5.30 -10.84
C VAL A 163 -15.63 -6.19 -11.00
N GLU A 164 -15.75 -6.91 -12.12
CA GLU A 164 -16.85 -7.86 -12.34
C GLU A 164 -16.85 -8.98 -11.28
N ALA A 165 -15.68 -9.52 -10.96
CA ALA A 165 -15.55 -10.59 -9.96
C ALA A 165 -15.95 -10.09 -8.56
N GLY A 166 -15.50 -8.90 -8.16
CA GLY A 166 -15.88 -8.26 -6.91
C GLY A 166 -17.39 -8.03 -6.80
N ASN A 167 -18.02 -7.46 -7.83
CA ASN A 167 -19.46 -7.24 -7.86
C ASN A 167 -20.26 -8.56 -7.81
N ARG A 168 -19.81 -9.63 -8.51
CA ARG A 168 -20.44 -10.94 -8.42
C ARG A 168 -20.36 -11.53 -7.02
N GLN A 169 -19.20 -11.41 -6.36
CA GLN A 169 -19.01 -11.90 -4.97
C GLN A 169 -19.87 -11.11 -3.98
N ALA A 170 -19.93 -9.78 -4.13
CA ALA A 170 -20.79 -8.92 -3.31
C ALA A 170 -22.27 -9.32 -3.44
N ALA A 171 -22.75 -9.51 -4.65
CA ALA A 171 -24.11 -9.95 -4.92
C ALA A 171 -24.40 -11.36 -4.35
N ALA A 172 -23.50 -12.32 -4.53
CA ALA A 172 -23.64 -13.68 -4.01
C ALA A 172 -23.70 -13.72 -2.47
N LYS A 173 -22.97 -12.84 -1.82
CA LYS A 173 -22.95 -12.69 -0.33
C LYS A 173 -24.01 -11.70 0.18
N GLN A 174 -24.78 -11.07 -0.69
CA GLN A 174 -25.75 -10.01 -0.36
C GLN A 174 -25.13 -8.86 0.46
N LEU A 175 -23.87 -8.50 0.16
CA LEU A 175 -23.15 -7.43 0.83
C LEU A 175 -23.36 -6.08 0.14
N PRO A 176 -23.49 -4.96 0.88
CA PRO A 176 -23.69 -3.63 0.34
C PRO A 176 -22.36 -3.01 -0.12
N VAL A 177 -21.63 -3.69 -1.00
CA VAL A 177 -20.37 -3.23 -1.60
C VAL A 177 -20.59 -3.02 -3.09
N ASN A 178 -19.98 -1.94 -3.61
CA ASN A 178 -19.95 -1.64 -5.03
C ASN A 178 -18.50 -1.57 -5.52
N PHE A 179 -18.20 -2.23 -6.63
CA PHE A 179 -16.88 -2.16 -7.25
C PHE A 179 -16.94 -1.32 -8.52
N GLN A 180 -15.95 -0.44 -8.69
CA GLN A 180 -15.87 0.55 -9.77
C GLN A 180 -14.55 0.43 -10.53
N LEU A 181 -14.59 0.71 -11.82
CA LEU A 181 -13.40 0.78 -12.67
C LEU A 181 -12.73 2.14 -12.45
N LEU A 182 -11.64 2.18 -11.69
CA LEU A 182 -10.87 3.40 -11.40
C LEU A 182 -9.37 3.14 -11.55
N ASN A 183 -8.66 4.18 -12.00
CA ASN A 183 -7.20 4.21 -11.97
C ASN A 183 -6.74 4.86 -10.66
N ALA A 184 -6.02 4.12 -9.81
CA ALA A 184 -5.65 4.54 -8.46
C ALA A 184 -4.79 5.82 -8.40
N PHE A 185 -4.00 6.12 -9.43
CA PHE A 185 -3.19 7.34 -9.50
C PHE A 185 -3.70 8.37 -10.51
N ASN A 186 -4.92 8.18 -11.00
CA ASN A 186 -5.63 9.16 -11.82
C ASN A 186 -7.14 9.07 -11.49
N LEU A 187 -7.48 9.37 -10.23
CA LEU A 187 -8.85 9.33 -9.76
C LEU A 187 -9.66 10.48 -10.38
N PRO A 188 -10.94 10.25 -10.69
CA PRO A 188 -11.83 11.34 -11.04
C PRO A 188 -11.91 12.35 -9.88
N LEU A 189 -12.21 13.60 -10.19
CA LEU A 189 -12.42 14.63 -9.19
C LEU A 189 -13.69 14.34 -8.40
N PHE A 190 -13.56 13.61 -7.32
CA PHE A 190 -14.61 13.51 -6.32
C PHE A 190 -14.68 14.82 -5.52
N PRO A 191 -15.86 15.21 -5.03
CA PRO A 191 -15.97 16.33 -4.09
C PRO A 191 -15.06 16.14 -2.87
N GLU A 192 -14.55 17.24 -2.33
CA GLU A 192 -13.73 17.20 -1.11
C GLU A 192 -14.45 16.44 0.01
N GLY A 193 -13.72 15.57 0.71
CA GLY A 193 -14.25 14.73 1.77
C GLY A 193 -15.32 13.74 1.30
N SER A 194 -15.27 13.30 0.05
CA SER A 194 -16.16 12.24 -0.48
C SER A 194 -16.00 10.93 0.26
N PHE A 195 -14.81 10.67 0.78
CA PHE A 195 -14.52 9.48 1.56
C PHE A 195 -14.05 9.86 2.96
N ASP A 196 -14.21 8.96 3.91
CA ASP A 196 -13.64 9.09 5.24
C ASP A 196 -12.28 8.42 5.29
N LEU A 197 -12.12 7.30 4.58
CA LEU A 197 -10.89 6.55 4.50
C LEU A 197 -10.64 6.10 3.06
N MET A 198 -9.40 6.23 2.60
CA MET A 198 -8.88 5.50 1.44
C MET A 198 -7.89 4.45 1.89
N VAL A 199 -7.98 3.24 1.33
CA VAL A 199 -7.07 2.14 1.64
C VAL A 199 -6.56 1.49 0.36
N ILE A 200 -5.32 1.04 0.40
CA ILE A 200 -4.73 0.14 -0.59
C ILE A 200 -4.02 -0.98 0.15
N SER A 201 -4.30 -2.22 -0.23
CA SER A 201 -3.76 -3.39 0.45
C SER A 201 -3.03 -4.32 -0.51
N GLN A 202 -1.84 -4.77 -0.09
CA GLN A 202 -0.99 -5.74 -0.81
C GLN A 202 -0.69 -5.39 -2.28
N SER A 203 -0.62 -4.09 -2.58
CA SER A 203 -0.39 -3.60 -3.93
C SER A 203 0.58 -2.42 -3.99
N LEU A 204 1.10 -1.93 -2.84
CA LEU A 204 2.02 -0.78 -2.85
C LEU A 204 3.26 -1.05 -3.71
N HIS A 205 3.78 -2.27 -3.66
CA HIS A 205 4.98 -2.69 -4.38
C HIS A 205 4.82 -2.78 -5.91
N HIS A 206 3.60 -2.71 -6.45
CA HIS A 206 3.35 -2.61 -7.89
C HIS A 206 3.61 -1.21 -8.44
N PHE A 207 3.57 -0.19 -7.59
CA PHE A 207 3.63 1.21 -7.98
C PHE A 207 5.01 1.81 -7.71
N THR A 208 5.41 2.77 -8.56
CA THR A 208 6.62 3.55 -8.30
C THR A 208 6.45 4.47 -7.09
N PRO A 209 7.53 4.96 -6.46
CA PRO A 209 7.43 5.93 -5.38
C PRO A 209 6.57 7.14 -5.74
N GLY A 210 6.73 7.66 -6.96
CA GLY A 210 5.96 8.80 -7.46
C GLY A 210 4.47 8.50 -7.63
N GLN A 211 4.11 7.31 -8.12
CA GLN A 211 2.71 6.89 -8.21
C GLN A 211 2.07 6.77 -6.83
N LEU A 212 2.78 6.23 -5.83
CA LEU A 212 2.31 6.21 -4.45
C LEU A 212 2.12 7.62 -3.88
N ALA A 213 3.05 8.55 -4.18
CA ALA A 213 2.91 9.95 -3.78
C ALA A 213 1.66 10.59 -4.39
N ILE A 214 1.35 10.33 -5.67
CA ILE A 214 0.12 10.79 -6.31
C ILE A 214 -1.13 10.25 -5.61
N MET A 215 -1.17 8.95 -5.28
CA MET A 215 -2.31 8.35 -4.56
C MET A 215 -2.54 9.03 -3.21
N ILE A 216 -1.47 9.28 -2.45
CA ILE A 216 -1.53 9.96 -1.16
C ILE A 216 -2.01 11.41 -1.34
N ALA A 217 -1.49 12.14 -2.33
CA ALA A 217 -1.89 13.53 -2.61
C ALA A 217 -3.36 13.63 -3.04
N GLN A 218 -3.85 12.71 -3.88
CA GLN A 218 -5.26 12.63 -4.25
C GLN A 218 -6.14 12.29 -3.05
N ALA A 219 -5.67 11.35 -2.21
CA ALA A 219 -6.38 11.00 -0.98
C ALA A 219 -6.50 12.23 -0.05
N ALA A 220 -5.44 13.05 0.08
CA ALA A 220 -5.48 14.27 0.89
C ALA A 220 -6.53 15.29 0.45
N GLN A 221 -6.86 15.31 -0.85
CA GLN A 221 -7.89 16.19 -1.41
C GLN A 221 -9.31 15.64 -1.25
N GLN A 222 -9.48 14.32 -1.20
CA GLN A 222 -10.78 13.67 -1.34
C GLN A 222 -11.23 12.92 -0.08
N THR A 223 -10.34 12.78 0.91
CA THR A 223 -10.56 11.99 2.12
C THR A 223 -10.49 12.86 3.37
N LYS A 224 -11.40 12.64 4.31
CA LYS A 224 -11.49 13.44 5.55
C LYS A 224 -10.49 13.02 6.61
N THR A 225 -10.22 11.71 6.71
CA THR A 225 -9.51 11.15 7.86
C THR A 225 -8.12 10.67 7.53
N ALA A 226 -7.99 9.66 6.69
CA ALA A 226 -6.70 9.07 6.41
C ALA A 226 -6.63 8.31 5.09
N PHE A 227 -5.39 8.18 4.60
CA PHE A 227 -4.97 7.17 3.64
C PHE A 227 -4.23 6.06 4.38
N VAL A 228 -4.52 4.80 4.06
CA VAL A 228 -3.88 3.62 4.66
C VAL A 228 -3.28 2.75 3.57
N GLY A 229 -1.99 2.52 3.64
CA GLY A 229 -1.27 1.58 2.79
C GLY A 229 -0.82 0.37 3.59
N ILE A 230 -1.21 -0.84 3.19
CA ILE A 230 -0.85 -2.10 3.85
C ILE A 230 -0.11 -2.97 2.85
N ASP A 231 1.13 -3.37 3.15
CA ASP A 231 1.89 -4.25 2.27
C ASP A 231 2.87 -5.13 3.05
N GLY A 232 3.58 -6.00 2.36
CA GLY A 232 4.58 -6.87 2.97
C GLY A 232 5.76 -6.09 3.57
N TYR A 233 6.23 -6.52 4.73
CA TYR A 233 7.40 -5.96 5.38
C TYR A 233 8.68 -6.34 4.65
N ARG A 234 9.49 -5.36 4.24
CA ARG A 234 10.75 -5.63 3.54
C ARG A 234 11.73 -6.39 4.42
N SER A 235 11.90 -7.69 4.16
CA SER A 235 12.82 -8.54 4.91
C SER A 235 13.30 -9.75 4.11
N ILE A 236 14.48 -10.28 4.46
CA ILE A 236 15.02 -11.53 3.88
C ILE A 236 14.08 -12.72 4.13
N LEU A 237 13.46 -12.77 5.31
CA LEU A 237 12.55 -13.86 5.64
C LEU A 237 11.33 -13.88 4.71
N LEU A 238 10.78 -12.71 4.35
CA LEU A 238 9.67 -12.65 3.41
C LEU A 238 10.12 -12.88 1.97
N THR A 239 11.34 -12.50 1.59
CA THR A 239 11.86 -12.81 0.25
C THR A 239 11.90 -14.32 -0.02
N GLY A 240 12.15 -15.14 1.01
CA GLY A 240 12.05 -16.60 0.90
C GLY A 240 10.68 -17.16 1.29
N GLY A 241 10.02 -16.58 2.29
CA GLY A 241 8.78 -17.08 2.86
C GLY A 241 7.56 -16.89 1.96
N VAL A 242 7.45 -15.72 1.30
CA VAL A 242 6.29 -15.43 0.43
C VAL A 242 6.19 -16.41 -0.75
N PRO A 243 7.24 -16.62 -1.57
CA PRO A 243 7.17 -17.60 -2.66
C PRO A 243 6.99 -19.04 -2.15
N LEU A 244 7.55 -19.39 -0.99
CA LEU A 244 7.34 -20.70 -0.38
C LEU A 244 5.86 -20.91 -0.02
N MET A 245 5.22 -19.93 0.61
CA MET A 245 3.80 -20.00 0.95
C MET A 245 2.91 -20.00 -0.30
N ALA A 246 3.27 -19.21 -1.31
CA ALA A 246 2.56 -19.18 -2.59
C ALA A 246 2.65 -20.53 -3.33
N SER A 247 3.79 -21.22 -3.26
CA SER A 247 4.01 -22.52 -3.91
C SER A 247 3.10 -23.64 -3.39
N ILE A 248 2.55 -23.50 -2.17
CA ILE A 248 1.58 -24.46 -1.58
C ILE A 248 0.32 -24.59 -2.44
N GLN A 249 -0.01 -23.57 -3.23
CA GLN A 249 -1.17 -23.59 -4.12
C GLN A 249 -0.88 -24.34 -5.44
N CYS A 250 0.36 -24.76 -5.69
CA CYS A 250 0.78 -25.46 -6.91
C CYS A 250 0.52 -24.64 -8.20
N ILE A 251 0.57 -23.31 -8.12
CA ILE A 251 0.47 -22.39 -9.25
C ILE A 251 1.84 -21.72 -9.44
N PRO A 252 2.65 -22.16 -10.44
CA PRO A 252 4.05 -21.69 -10.59
C PRO A 252 4.15 -20.17 -10.80
N SER A 253 3.26 -19.57 -11.61
CA SER A 253 3.21 -18.13 -11.84
C SER A 253 2.90 -17.35 -10.56
N PHE A 254 2.01 -17.85 -9.71
CA PHE A 254 1.71 -17.24 -8.41
C PHE A 254 2.90 -17.30 -7.44
N ALA A 255 3.65 -18.41 -7.45
CA ALA A 255 4.88 -18.52 -6.65
C ALA A 255 5.97 -17.57 -7.15
N LEU A 256 6.10 -17.40 -8.48
CA LEU A 256 7.01 -16.43 -9.09
C LEU A 256 6.61 -14.99 -8.73
N ASP A 257 5.32 -14.65 -8.84
CA ASP A 257 4.81 -13.35 -8.42
C ASP A 257 5.13 -13.07 -6.96
N GLY A 258 4.91 -14.03 -6.07
CA GLY A 258 5.28 -13.90 -4.66
C GLY A 258 6.78 -13.63 -4.43
N LEU A 259 7.67 -14.21 -5.26
CA LEU A 259 9.11 -13.90 -5.21
C LEU A 259 9.39 -12.47 -5.69
N ILE A 260 8.79 -12.05 -6.78
CA ILE A 260 8.97 -10.71 -7.36
C ILE A 260 8.43 -9.66 -6.38
N SER A 261 7.20 -9.83 -5.88
CA SER A 261 6.57 -8.96 -4.89
C SER A 261 7.45 -8.73 -3.65
N ALA A 262 7.94 -9.83 -3.05
CA ALA A 262 8.75 -9.74 -1.83
C ALA A 262 10.10 -9.01 -2.04
N ARG A 263 10.59 -8.96 -3.27
CA ARG A 263 11.80 -8.21 -3.68
C ARG A 263 11.52 -6.73 -3.93
N LYS A 264 10.26 -6.36 -4.15
CA LYS A 264 9.80 -4.99 -4.41
C LYS A 264 9.27 -4.26 -3.18
N PHE A 265 8.93 -4.96 -2.08
CA PHE A 265 8.39 -4.32 -0.89
C PHE A 265 9.21 -3.11 -0.47
N TYR A 266 8.53 -2.04 -0.09
CA TYR A 266 9.14 -0.83 0.43
C TYR A 266 9.64 -1.02 1.87
N SER A 267 10.73 -0.37 2.23
CA SER A 267 11.12 -0.25 3.63
C SER A 267 10.28 0.83 4.33
N GLU A 268 10.23 0.78 5.67
CA GLU A 268 9.50 1.78 6.47
C GLU A 268 9.96 3.21 6.14
N LEU A 269 11.26 3.42 5.97
CA LEU A 269 11.82 4.74 5.69
C LEU A 269 11.57 5.22 4.25
N GLU A 270 11.42 4.32 3.29
CA GLU A 270 10.96 4.69 1.94
C GLU A 270 9.50 5.15 1.97
N LEU A 271 8.63 4.43 2.69
CA LEU A 271 7.22 4.82 2.86
C LEU A 271 7.09 6.15 3.64
N ASP A 272 7.90 6.36 4.69
CA ASP A 272 7.98 7.61 5.45
C ASP A 272 8.35 8.78 4.51
N LEU A 273 9.39 8.61 3.71
CA LEU A 273 9.87 9.62 2.76
C LEU A 273 8.80 9.95 1.68
N ILE A 274 8.17 8.94 1.10
CA ILE A 274 7.12 9.12 0.08
C ILE A 274 5.94 9.90 0.65
N ALA A 275 5.49 9.57 1.87
CA ALA A 275 4.37 10.25 2.51
C ALA A 275 4.71 11.71 2.85
N GLU A 276 5.93 11.99 3.32
CA GLU A 276 6.41 13.34 3.60
C GLU A 276 6.45 14.21 2.33
N ILE A 277 6.96 13.68 1.21
CA ILE A 277 6.99 14.40 -0.07
C ILE A 277 5.57 14.67 -0.58
N ALA A 278 4.69 13.68 -0.53
CA ALA A 278 3.33 13.79 -1.03
C ALA A 278 2.48 14.84 -0.29
N THR A 279 2.71 15.00 1.02
CA THR A 279 1.88 15.88 1.87
C THR A 279 2.57 17.17 2.26
N GLY A 280 3.88 17.27 2.09
CA GLY A 280 4.69 18.36 2.63
C GLY A 280 4.75 18.38 4.17
N LYS A 281 4.28 17.30 4.85
CA LYS A 281 4.12 17.21 6.30
C LYS A 281 4.53 15.84 6.81
N ARG A 282 4.70 15.75 8.13
CA ARG A 282 5.01 14.49 8.84
C ARG A 282 3.84 14.01 9.70
N ASP A 283 2.62 14.20 9.23
CA ASP A 283 1.40 13.73 9.90
C ASP A 283 1.05 12.31 9.43
N HIS A 284 2.04 11.41 9.50
CA HIS A 284 1.92 10.01 9.13
C HIS A 284 2.72 9.11 10.06
N THR A 285 2.39 7.84 10.04
CA THR A 285 3.12 6.78 10.75
C THR A 285 3.37 5.61 9.81
N VAL A 286 4.53 4.97 9.97
CA VAL A 286 4.82 3.69 9.35
C VAL A 286 5.17 2.71 10.46
N ILE A 287 4.36 1.66 10.59
CA ILE A 287 4.55 0.64 11.63
C ILE A 287 4.75 -0.74 11.01
N CYS A 288 5.53 -1.57 11.72
CA CYS A 288 5.64 -2.98 11.43
C CYS A 288 4.62 -3.75 12.28
N ASP A 289 3.63 -4.33 11.65
CA ASP A 289 2.76 -5.37 12.22
C ASP A 289 3.04 -6.68 11.49
N TRP A 290 4.11 -7.35 11.91
CA TRP A 290 4.67 -8.51 11.21
C TRP A 290 3.61 -9.51 10.73
N PRO A 291 3.62 -9.93 9.45
CA PRO A 291 4.62 -9.70 8.40
C PRO A 291 4.38 -8.46 7.51
N LEU A 292 3.68 -7.46 8.01
CA LEU A 292 3.20 -6.29 7.27
C LEU A 292 3.96 -5.01 7.64
N SER A 293 4.04 -4.09 6.68
CA SER A 293 4.25 -2.66 6.88
C SER A 293 2.93 -1.93 6.67
N ILE A 294 2.60 -1.03 7.59
CA ILE A 294 1.36 -0.24 7.54
C ILE A 294 1.74 1.23 7.56
N LEU A 295 1.43 1.92 6.45
CA LEU A 295 1.51 3.37 6.33
C LEU A 295 0.13 3.95 6.64
N THR A 296 0.05 4.89 7.59
CA THR A 296 -1.16 5.69 7.84
C THR A 296 -0.83 7.17 7.70
N VAL A 297 -1.43 7.83 6.73
CA VAL A 297 -1.31 9.29 6.50
C VAL A 297 -2.60 9.94 6.94
N ARG A 298 -2.53 10.84 7.95
CA ARG A 298 -3.71 11.50 8.53
C ARG A 298 -3.93 12.87 7.90
N PHE A 299 -5.19 13.21 7.66
CA PHE A 299 -5.60 14.49 7.06
C PHE A 299 -6.40 15.37 8.01
N ASP A 300 -6.87 14.83 9.13
CA ASP A 300 -7.71 15.52 10.12
C ASP A 300 -6.91 16.40 11.11
N GLY A 301 -5.60 16.51 10.94
CA GLY A 301 -4.71 17.27 11.83
C GLY A 301 -4.51 16.64 13.21
N ARG A 302 -5.07 15.46 13.49
CA ARG A 302 -4.87 14.73 14.73
C ARG A 302 -3.54 13.99 14.67
N ARG A 303 -2.62 14.29 15.60
CA ARG A 303 -1.40 13.49 15.73
C ARG A 303 -1.75 12.15 16.37
N PRO A 304 -1.13 11.03 15.94
CA PRO A 304 -1.24 9.79 16.67
C PRO A 304 -0.68 9.97 18.09
N ASN A 305 -1.40 9.47 19.08
CA ASN A 305 -0.95 9.42 20.48
C ASN A 305 0.22 8.46 20.65
#